data_7a4889eaa73dc7ca1b1676d062231e57
#
_entry.id   7a4889eaa73dc7ca1b1676d062231e57
#
_cell.length_a   1.000
_cell.length_b   1.000
_cell.length_c   1.000
_cell.angle_alpha   90.00
_cell.angle_beta   90.00
_cell.angle_gamma   90.00
#
_symmetry.space_group_name_H-M   'P 1'
#
loop_
_entity.id
_entity.type
_entity.pdbx_description
1 polymer ?
#
loop_
_entity_poly.entity_id
_entity_poly.type
_entity_poly.pdbx_seq_one_letter_code
_entity_poly.pdbx_strand_id
1 'polypeptide(L)'
;MEDRSINNQTEITAGEIRYGKVKGWFFTLMRLYGTYAKLDLLWFLRDTKYCLLYMVTDVICALAAMAGVLLLSVQFGGFGGMSRNEILFMLSYGIFVDGIFNLFFTGENMGNISRVIGRGQLDHWMIQPVPVWIQMATCGFCPFSGSSKLVCGIIMTVYSLHGLPVAVTPWWVFSFLAGTAASTAVILAFV
;
A
#
# COMPACT_ATOMS: atom_id res chain seq x y z
N MET A 1 -44.47 -23.51 -23.99
CA MET A 1 -43.28 -23.41 -24.87
C MET A 1 -42.46 -22.14 -24.57
N GLU A 2 -43.09 -21.11 -24.08
CA GLU A 2 -42.47 -19.79 -23.77
C GLU A 2 -41.54 -19.82 -22.56
N ASP A 3 -41.86 -20.62 -21.55
CA ASP A 3 -41.11 -20.73 -20.30
C ASP A 3 -39.69 -21.34 -20.46
N ARG A 4 -39.50 -22.21 -21.45
CA ARG A 4 -38.14 -22.76 -21.77
C ARG A 4 -37.23 -21.78 -22.48
N SER A 5 -37.77 -20.82 -23.22
CA SER A 5 -36.97 -19.82 -23.93
C SER A 5 -36.39 -18.75 -22.99
N ILE A 6 -37.19 -18.38 -22.00
CA ILE A 6 -36.78 -17.40 -20.95
C ILE A 6 -35.69 -18.01 -20.05
N ASN A 7 -35.85 -19.27 -19.67
CA ASN A 7 -34.86 -19.95 -18.81
C ASN A 7 -33.52 -20.17 -19.54
N ASN A 8 -33.53 -20.50 -20.83
CA ASN A 8 -32.30 -20.59 -21.63
C ASN A 8 -31.61 -19.24 -21.83
N GLN A 9 -32.36 -18.17 -21.99
CA GLN A 9 -31.76 -16.82 -22.14
C GLN A 9 -31.14 -16.33 -20.82
N THR A 10 -31.77 -16.62 -19.69
CA THR A 10 -31.19 -16.29 -18.36
C THR A 10 -29.96 -17.12 -18.04
N GLU A 11 -29.89 -18.39 -18.43
CA GLU A 11 -28.69 -19.23 -18.24
C GLU A 11 -27.53 -18.81 -19.16
N ILE A 12 -27.84 -18.44 -20.42
CA ILE A 12 -26.81 -17.94 -21.36
C ILE A 12 -26.23 -16.60 -20.89
N THR A 13 -27.11 -15.67 -20.47
CA THR A 13 -26.66 -14.37 -19.93
C THR A 13 -25.89 -14.54 -18.62
N ALA A 14 -26.30 -15.43 -17.73
CA ALA A 14 -25.57 -15.72 -16.50
C ALA A 14 -24.22 -16.41 -16.77
N GLY A 15 -24.15 -17.29 -17.80
CA GLY A 15 -22.93 -17.92 -18.27
C GLY A 15 -21.95 -16.93 -18.91
N GLU A 16 -22.43 -16.04 -19.77
CA GLU A 16 -21.62 -15.00 -20.40
C GLU A 16 -21.10 -13.97 -19.40
N ILE A 17 -21.93 -13.59 -18.43
CA ILE A 17 -21.50 -12.72 -17.31
C ILE A 17 -20.42 -13.44 -16.47
N ARG A 18 -20.53 -14.74 -16.28
CA ARG A 18 -19.56 -15.54 -15.52
C ARG A 18 -18.26 -15.75 -16.29
N TYR A 19 -18.31 -15.91 -17.60
CA TYR A 19 -17.10 -16.09 -18.46
C TYR A 19 -16.39 -14.76 -18.72
N GLY A 20 -17.11 -13.66 -18.88
CA GLY A 20 -16.53 -12.31 -18.96
C GLY A 20 -15.83 -11.90 -17.67
N LYS A 21 -16.33 -12.38 -16.51
CA LYS A 21 -15.74 -12.10 -15.19
C LYS A 21 -14.35 -12.69 -14.97
N VAL A 22 -14.03 -13.83 -15.55
CA VAL A 22 -12.75 -14.53 -15.30
C VAL A 22 -11.62 -14.00 -16.18
N LYS A 23 -11.91 -13.56 -17.38
CA LYS A 23 -10.89 -13.05 -18.34
C LYS A 23 -10.56 -11.56 -18.13
N GLY A 24 -11.39 -10.82 -17.42
CA GLY A 24 -11.28 -9.36 -17.24
C GLY A 24 -10.87 -8.88 -15.85
N TRP A 25 -10.68 -9.77 -14.85
CA TRP A 25 -10.41 -9.32 -13.48
C TRP A 25 -9.13 -8.51 -13.35
N PHE A 26 -8.06 -8.93 -14.02
CA PHE A 26 -6.79 -8.20 -14.01
C PHE A 26 -6.93 -6.82 -14.69
N PHE A 27 -7.63 -6.77 -15.81
CA PHE A 27 -7.91 -5.52 -16.50
C PHE A 27 -8.80 -4.58 -15.69
N THR A 28 -9.80 -5.14 -15.00
CA THR A 28 -10.68 -4.41 -14.07
C THR A 28 -9.87 -3.84 -12.90
N LEU A 29 -8.97 -4.64 -12.33
CA LEU A 29 -8.09 -4.23 -11.23
C LEU A 29 -7.19 -3.08 -11.66
N MET A 30 -6.52 -3.18 -12.80
CA MET A 30 -5.66 -2.12 -13.34
C MET A 30 -6.45 -0.83 -13.65
N ARG A 31 -7.68 -0.99 -14.18
CA ARG A 31 -8.56 0.14 -14.44
C ARG A 31 -8.99 0.85 -13.16
N LEU A 32 -9.29 0.09 -12.12
CA LEU A 32 -9.65 0.64 -10.81
C LEU A 32 -8.46 1.36 -10.16
N TYR A 33 -7.28 0.76 -10.16
CA TYR A 33 -6.06 1.47 -9.69
C TYR A 33 -5.83 2.77 -10.45
N GLY A 34 -5.99 2.77 -11.78
CA GLY A 34 -5.89 3.99 -12.58
C GLY A 34 -6.96 5.03 -12.24
N THR A 35 -8.17 4.59 -11.89
CA THR A 35 -9.25 5.49 -11.47
C THR A 35 -8.96 6.10 -10.09
N TYR A 36 -8.55 5.29 -9.11
CA TYR A 36 -8.18 5.80 -7.78
C TYR A 36 -6.97 6.72 -7.84
N ALA A 37 -5.96 6.41 -8.67
CA ALA A 37 -4.82 7.30 -8.89
C ALA A 37 -5.25 8.68 -9.46
N LYS A 38 -6.20 8.69 -10.40
CA LYS A 38 -6.75 9.94 -10.91
C LYS A 38 -7.53 10.73 -9.85
N LEU A 39 -8.30 10.03 -9.02
CA LEU A 39 -9.04 10.66 -7.92
C LEU A 39 -8.09 11.27 -6.88
N ASP A 40 -7.03 10.55 -6.52
CA ASP A 40 -5.99 11.04 -5.62
C ASP A 40 -5.28 12.27 -6.20
N LEU A 41 -4.92 12.25 -7.49
CA LEU A 41 -4.35 13.41 -8.17
C LEU A 41 -5.31 14.61 -8.18
N LEU A 42 -6.58 14.38 -8.45
CA LEU A 42 -7.57 15.46 -8.44
C LEU A 42 -7.75 16.03 -7.03
N TRP A 43 -7.72 15.18 -6.01
CA TRP A 43 -7.77 15.62 -4.62
C TRP A 43 -6.53 16.43 -4.27
N PHE A 44 -5.34 15.96 -4.64
CA PHE A 44 -4.08 16.69 -4.46
C PHE A 44 -4.10 18.07 -5.13
N LEU A 45 -4.61 18.17 -6.37
CA LEU A 45 -4.68 19.44 -7.10
C LEU A 45 -5.71 20.39 -6.48
N ARG A 46 -6.84 19.88 -5.98
CA ARG A 46 -7.89 20.69 -5.36
C ARG A 46 -7.46 21.27 -4.03
N ASP A 47 -6.87 20.44 -3.17
CA ASP A 47 -6.50 20.79 -1.80
C ASP A 47 -4.99 20.70 -1.55
N THR A 48 -4.19 21.24 -2.49
CA THR A 48 -2.72 21.14 -2.50
C THR A 48 -2.08 21.55 -1.19
N LYS A 49 -2.58 22.60 -0.53
CA LYS A 49 -2.04 23.07 0.75
C LYS A 49 -2.20 22.05 1.86
N TYR A 50 -3.37 21.41 1.94
CA TYR A 50 -3.66 20.39 2.93
C TYR A 50 -2.84 19.13 2.66
N CYS A 51 -2.77 18.70 1.41
CA CYS A 51 -1.96 17.53 1.01
C CYS A 51 -0.47 17.74 1.30
N LEU A 52 0.08 18.92 0.96
CA LEU A 52 1.47 19.26 1.27
C LEU A 52 1.73 19.28 2.78
N LEU A 53 0.83 19.86 3.55
CA LEU A 53 0.94 19.84 5.01
C LEU A 53 0.97 18.40 5.55
N TYR A 54 0.08 17.55 5.06
CA TYR A 54 0.02 16.14 5.43
C TYR A 54 1.33 15.40 5.08
N MET A 55 1.83 15.57 3.85
CA MET A 55 3.07 14.95 3.39
C MET A 55 4.29 15.42 4.21
N VAL A 56 4.38 16.72 4.51
CA VAL A 56 5.46 17.29 5.35
C VAL A 56 5.37 16.74 6.77
N THR A 57 4.18 16.65 7.34
CA THR A 57 3.97 16.07 8.67
C THR A 57 4.41 14.61 8.73
N ASP A 58 4.07 13.81 7.72
CA ASP A 58 4.49 12.41 7.61
C ASP A 58 6.01 12.27 7.60
N VAL A 59 6.71 13.10 6.80
CA VAL A 59 8.17 13.09 6.74
C VAL A 59 8.78 13.52 8.08
N ILE A 60 8.25 14.57 8.70
CA ILE A 60 8.74 15.04 10.02
C ILE A 60 8.56 13.94 11.07
N CYS A 61 7.40 13.27 11.12
CA CYS A 61 7.16 12.17 12.05
C CYS A 61 8.11 10.99 11.82
N ALA A 62 8.35 10.61 10.56
CA ALA A 62 9.30 9.56 10.22
C ALA A 62 10.74 9.90 10.64
N LEU A 63 11.19 11.12 10.37
CA LEU A 63 12.52 11.59 10.77
C LEU A 63 12.66 11.71 12.29
N ALA A 64 11.62 12.17 12.98
CA ALA A 64 11.61 12.26 14.44
C ALA A 64 11.69 10.86 15.08
N ALA A 65 10.97 9.89 14.57
CA ALA A 65 11.05 8.50 15.02
C ALA A 65 12.46 7.92 14.83
N MET A 66 13.08 8.15 13.65
CA MET A 66 14.46 7.75 13.38
C MET A 66 15.43 8.41 14.36
N ALA A 67 15.32 9.72 14.54
CA ALA A 67 16.17 10.47 15.46
C ALA A 67 16.05 9.96 16.89
N GLY A 68 14.81 9.65 17.34
CA GLY A 68 14.56 9.10 18.68
C GLY A 68 15.27 7.76 18.90
N VAL A 69 15.16 6.84 17.95
CA VAL A 69 15.83 5.51 18.05
C VAL A 69 17.36 5.67 17.97
N LEU A 70 17.88 6.56 17.13
CA LEU A 70 19.32 6.83 17.05
C LEU A 70 19.87 7.42 18.36
N LEU A 71 19.15 8.36 18.98
CA LEU A 71 19.54 8.93 20.27
C LEU A 71 19.56 7.86 21.37
N LEU A 72 18.55 6.99 21.41
CA LEU A 72 18.53 5.86 22.33
C LEU A 72 19.70 4.90 22.09
N SER A 73 20.01 4.60 20.84
CA SER A 73 21.15 3.76 20.47
C SER A 73 22.47 4.34 20.97
N VAL A 74 22.67 5.66 20.87
CA VAL A 74 23.89 6.33 21.36
C VAL A 74 23.95 6.28 22.89
N GLN A 75 22.82 6.49 23.59
CA GLN A 75 22.81 6.48 25.07
C GLN A 75 23.04 5.10 25.67
N PHE A 76 22.55 4.04 25.02
CA PHE A 76 22.68 2.67 25.51
C PHE A 76 23.87 1.90 24.92
N GLY A 77 24.81 2.58 24.25
CA GLY A 77 26.03 1.96 23.73
C GLY A 77 25.83 1.07 22.49
N GLY A 78 24.74 1.29 21.76
CA GLY A 78 24.38 0.56 20.55
C GLY A 78 23.37 -0.57 20.81
N PHE A 79 22.75 -1.04 19.74
CA PHE A 79 21.88 -2.22 19.76
C PHE A 79 22.68 -3.45 19.31
N GLY A 80 23.03 -4.36 20.25
CA GLY A 80 23.61 -5.64 19.90
C GLY A 80 24.93 -5.61 19.12
N GLY A 81 25.74 -4.55 19.28
CA GLY A 81 26.99 -4.37 18.53
C GLY A 81 26.84 -3.83 17.12
N MET A 82 25.64 -3.42 16.72
CA MET A 82 25.36 -2.81 15.41
C MET A 82 26.03 -1.44 15.29
N SER A 83 26.60 -1.16 14.11
CA SER A 83 27.10 0.16 13.76
C SER A 83 25.94 1.14 13.55
N ARG A 84 26.22 2.43 13.66
CA ARG A 84 25.23 3.50 13.43
C ARG A 84 24.57 3.38 12.06
N ASN A 85 25.33 3.01 11.02
CA ASN A 85 24.80 2.89 9.66
C ASN A 85 23.89 1.66 9.49
N GLU A 86 24.13 0.58 10.21
CA GLU A 86 23.27 -0.59 10.23
C GLU A 86 21.93 -0.27 10.89
N ILE A 87 21.95 0.47 11.99
CA ILE A 87 20.72 0.93 12.67
C ILE A 87 19.93 1.87 11.75
N LEU A 88 20.60 2.81 11.09
CA LEU A 88 19.97 3.70 10.10
C LEU A 88 19.36 2.91 8.95
N PHE A 89 20.03 1.89 8.45
CA PHE A 89 19.52 1.04 7.38
C PHE A 89 18.25 0.29 7.84
N MET A 90 18.26 -0.29 9.02
CA MET A 90 17.11 -1.00 9.58
C MET A 90 15.88 -0.08 9.73
N LEU A 91 16.10 1.13 10.25
CA LEU A 91 15.03 2.11 10.43
C LEU A 91 14.49 2.64 9.09
N SER A 92 15.38 2.94 8.15
CA SER A 92 14.98 3.40 6.81
C SER A 92 14.22 2.34 6.03
N TYR A 93 14.59 1.07 6.20
CA TYR A 93 13.85 -0.05 5.64
C TYR A 93 12.43 -0.13 6.22
N GLY A 94 12.27 0.05 7.53
CA GLY A 94 10.95 0.12 8.17
C GLY A 94 10.07 1.24 7.59
N ILE A 95 10.64 2.45 7.42
CA ILE A 95 9.94 3.59 6.80
C ILE A 95 9.58 3.29 5.33
N PHE A 96 10.46 2.61 4.59
CA PHE A 96 10.23 2.22 3.21
C PHE A 96 9.06 1.23 3.10
N VAL A 97 9.01 0.20 3.95
CA VAL A 97 7.89 -0.77 4.01
C VAL A 97 6.59 -0.08 4.40
N ASP A 98 6.62 0.80 5.42
CA ASP A 98 5.46 1.60 5.82
C ASP A 98 5.00 2.54 4.68
N GLY A 99 5.93 3.10 3.91
CA GLY A 99 5.64 3.89 2.71
C GLY A 99 4.89 3.09 1.65
N ILE A 100 5.33 1.86 1.36
CA ILE A 100 4.63 0.95 0.43
C ILE A 100 3.23 0.62 0.97
N PHE A 101 3.13 0.28 2.27
CA PHE A 101 1.85 -0.02 2.89
C PHE A 101 0.89 1.17 2.79
N ASN A 102 1.35 2.37 3.11
CA ASN A 102 0.55 3.59 3.02
C ASN A 102 0.10 3.89 1.58
N LEU A 103 0.95 3.64 0.59
CA LEU A 103 0.62 3.89 -0.81
C LEU A 103 -0.49 2.97 -1.33
N PHE A 104 -0.47 1.69 -0.95
CA PHE A 104 -1.40 0.69 -1.48
C PHE A 104 -2.60 0.39 -0.56
N PHE A 105 -2.47 0.57 0.76
CA PHE A 105 -3.40 0.01 1.75
C PHE A 105 -3.91 0.98 2.82
N THR A 106 -3.63 2.28 2.69
CA THR A 106 -3.96 3.27 3.76
C THR A 106 -5.39 3.79 3.72
N GLY A 107 -6.14 3.58 2.66
CA GLY A 107 -7.48 4.13 2.51
C GLY A 107 -8.55 3.44 3.36
N GLU A 108 -9.78 3.47 2.87
CA GLU A 108 -10.92 2.76 3.45
C GLU A 108 -10.94 1.26 3.05
N ASN A 109 -9.75 0.66 2.94
CA ASN A 109 -9.55 -0.71 2.51
C ASN A 109 -9.25 -1.66 3.69
N MET A 110 -8.40 -2.65 3.45
CA MET A 110 -8.06 -3.70 4.43
C MET A 110 -7.62 -3.15 5.79
N GLY A 111 -6.88 -2.02 5.82
CA GLY A 111 -6.42 -1.40 7.07
C GLY A 111 -7.50 -0.78 7.94
N ASN A 112 -8.70 -0.57 7.41
CA ASN A 112 -9.82 0.04 8.11
C ASN A 112 -11.13 -0.74 7.93
N ILE A 113 -11.07 -2.05 7.70
CA ILE A 113 -12.24 -2.88 7.41
C ILE A 113 -13.29 -2.82 8.52
N SER A 114 -12.87 -2.72 9.77
CA SER A 114 -13.78 -2.57 10.92
C SER A 114 -14.60 -1.28 10.83
N ARG A 115 -14.00 -0.20 10.33
CA ARG A 115 -14.69 1.08 10.10
C ARG A 115 -15.68 0.99 8.95
N VAL A 116 -15.31 0.30 7.87
CA VAL A 116 -16.17 0.06 6.70
C VAL A 116 -17.41 -0.74 7.10
N ILE A 117 -17.23 -1.79 7.90
CA ILE A 117 -18.32 -2.61 8.44
C ILE A 117 -19.19 -1.78 9.40
N GLY A 118 -18.58 -1.07 10.35
CA GLY A 118 -19.30 -0.27 11.34
C GLY A 118 -20.11 0.89 10.75
N ARG A 119 -19.74 1.37 9.55
CA ARG A 119 -20.48 2.42 8.80
C ARG A 119 -21.51 1.85 7.81
N GLY A 120 -21.67 0.53 7.71
CA GLY A 120 -22.58 -0.11 6.74
C GLY A 120 -22.12 0.03 5.27
N GLN A 121 -20.87 0.43 5.02
CA GLN A 121 -20.36 0.60 3.65
C GLN A 121 -20.15 -0.75 2.95
N LEU A 122 -19.97 -1.82 3.71
CA LEU A 122 -19.80 -3.16 3.17
C LEU A 122 -21.03 -3.61 2.37
N ASP A 123 -22.24 -3.30 2.83
CA ASP A 123 -23.49 -3.63 2.13
C ASP A 123 -23.55 -2.94 0.76
N HIS A 124 -23.07 -1.68 0.71
CA HIS A 124 -22.97 -0.94 -0.55
C HIS A 124 -21.97 -1.57 -1.53
N TRP A 125 -20.86 -2.11 -1.02
CA TRP A 125 -19.88 -2.81 -1.86
C TRP A 125 -20.41 -4.14 -2.38
N MET A 126 -21.23 -4.85 -1.60
CA MET A 126 -21.81 -6.15 -1.99
C MET A 126 -22.80 -6.04 -3.16
N ILE A 127 -23.50 -4.93 -3.32
CA ILE A 127 -24.44 -4.70 -4.43
C ILE A 127 -23.76 -4.21 -5.71
N GLN A 128 -22.48 -3.86 -5.66
CA GLN A 128 -21.76 -3.42 -6.86
C GLN A 128 -21.38 -4.60 -7.77
N PRO A 129 -21.32 -4.41 -9.10
CA PRO A 129 -21.02 -5.48 -10.05
C PRO A 129 -19.54 -5.92 -10.05
N VAL A 130 -18.76 -5.45 -9.09
CA VAL A 130 -17.34 -5.77 -8.92
C VAL A 130 -17.17 -6.64 -7.68
N PRO A 131 -16.38 -7.72 -7.72
CA PRO A 131 -16.10 -8.54 -6.55
C PRO A 131 -15.55 -7.72 -5.38
N VAL A 132 -16.08 -7.93 -4.18
CA VAL A 132 -15.72 -7.15 -2.97
C VAL A 132 -14.21 -7.16 -2.71
N TRP A 133 -13.53 -8.29 -2.91
CA TRP A 133 -12.09 -8.39 -2.70
C TRP A 133 -11.26 -7.49 -3.64
N ILE A 134 -11.74 -7.27 -4.89
CA ILE A 134 -11.08 -6.34 -5.83
C ILE A 134 -11.27 -4.90 -5.34
N GLN A 135 -12.47 -4.57 -4.86
CA GLN A 135 -12.73 -3.24 -4.30
C GLN A 135 -11.86 -3.00 -3.07
N MET A 136 -11.77 -3.96 -2.17
CA MET A 136 -10.91 -3.89 -0.98
C MET A 136 -9.42 -3.74 -1.34
N ALA A 137 -8.96 -4.43 -2.38
CA ALA A 137 -7.55 -4.35 -2.81
C ALA A 137 -7.20 -3.02 -3.49
N THR A 138 -8.17 -2.37 -4.14
CA THR A 138 -7.92 -1.15 -4.93
C THR A 138 -8.34 0.14 -4.23
N CYS A 139 -9.30 0.05 -3.31
CA CYS A 139 -9.78 1.18 -2.54
C CYS A 139 -8.66 1.71 -1.64
N GLY A 140 -8.39 3.00 -1.70
CA GLY A 140 -7.33 3.61 -0.89
C GLY A 140 -5.93 3.63 -1.54
N PHE A 141 -5.83 3.30 -2.83
CA PHE A 141 -4.60 3.53 -3.58
C PHE A 141 -4.37 5.03 -3.76
N CYS A 142 -3.33 5.55 -3.08
CA CYS A 142 -3.01 6.98 -2.99
C CYS A 142 -1.56 7.25 -3.43
N PRO A 143 -1.24 7.14 -4.73
CA PRO A 143 0.14 7.25 -5.22
C PRO A 143 0.77 8.62 -4.99
N PHE A 144 0.00 9.70 -5.02
CA PHE A 144 0.49 11.07 -4.82
C PHE A 144 0.56 11.42 -3.34
N SER A 145 -0.52 11.24 -2.60
CA SER A 145 -0.59 11.55 -1.17
C SER A 145 0.17 10.57 -0.30
N GLY A 146 0.25 9.29 -0.69
CA GLY A 146 1.00 8.25 0.05
C GLY A 146 2.50 8.18 -0.28
N SER A 147 3.00 8.97 -1.24
CA SER A 147 4.40 8.87 -1.69
C SER A 147 5.43 9.44 -0.72
N SER A 148 5.04 10.30 0.21
CA SER A 148 5.96 11.03 1.10
C SER A 148 6.87 10.12 1.92
N LYS A 149 6.30 9.15 2.61
CA LYS A 149 7.05 8.17 3.41
C LYS A 149 7.91 7.26 2.54
N LEU A 150 7.40 6.84 1.38
CA LEU A 150 8.13 6.00 0.44
C LEU A 150 9.38 6.71 -0.08
N VAL A 151 9.26 7.96 -0.51
CA VAL A 151 10.39 8.79 -0.98
C VAL A 151 11.39 9.00 0.15
N CYS A 152 10.93 9.33 1.36
CA CYS A 152 11.79 9.47 2.53
C CYS A 152 12.53 8.15 2.83
N GLY A 153 11.84 7.02 2.83
CA GLY A 153 12.42 5.70 3.05
C GLY A 153 13.47 5.34 2.00
N ILE A 154 13.23 5.63 0.71
CA ILE A 154 14.21 5.40 -0.36
C ILE A 154 15.46 6.24 -0.14
N ILE A 155 15.32 7.55 0.07
CA ILE A 155 16.46 8.47 0.27
C ILE A 155 17.30 8.01 1.44
N MET A 156 16.67 7.68 2.57
CA MET A 156 17.37 7.26 3.78
C MET A 156 18.02 5.88 3.63
N THR A 157 17.40 4.96 2.91
CA THR A 157 17.98 3.64 2.60
C THR A 157 19.23 3.80 1.74
N VAL A 158 19.17 4.62 0.70
CA VAL A 158 20.34 4.91 -0.16
C VAL A 158 21.45 5.59 0.65
N TYR A 159 21.11 6.56 1.48
CA TYR A 159 22.08 7.24 2.34
C TYR A 159 22.79 6.27 3.31
N SER A 160 22.04 5.38 3.96
CA SER A 160 22.62 4.40 4.89
C SER A 160 23.49 3.36 4.18
N LEU A 161 23.11 2.94 2.96
CA LEU A 161 23.90 2.02 2.14
C LEU A 161 25.27 2.58 1.74
N HIS A 162 25.37 3.89 1.48
CA HIS A 162 26.67 4.51 1.21
C HIS A 162 27.66 4.41 2.38
N GLY A 163 27.16 4.30 3.59
CA GLY A 163 27.99 4.14 4.80
C GLY A 163 28.28 2.68 5.19
N LEU A 164 27.72 1.72 4.48
CA LEU A 164 27.89 0.29 4.75
C LEU A 164 28.82 -0.34 3.71
N PRO A 165 29.74 -1.25 4.11
CA PRO A 165 30.62 -1.99 3.19
C PRO A 165 29.85 -3.12 2.50
N VAL A 166 28.66 -2.85 1.97
CA VAL A 166 27.80 -3.85 1.33
C VAL A 166 27.86 -3.66 -0.18
N ALA A 167 28.30 -4.69 -0.90
CA ALA A 167 28.23 -4.72 -2.35
C ALA A 167 26.77 -4.94 -2.78
N VAL A 168 26.19 -3.95 -3.46
CA VAL A 168 24.83 -4.04 -4.02
C VAL A 168 24.87 -4.98 -5.23
N THR A 169 24.62 -6.27 -4.99
CA THR A 169 24.53 -7.30 -6.01
C THR A 169 23.07 -7.45 -6.48
N PRO A 170 22.79 -7.91 -7.73
CA PRO A 170 21.42 -8.19 -8.16
C PRO A 170 20.66 -9.13 -7.22
N TRP A 171 21.36 -10.09 -6.62
CA TRP A 171 20.80 -10.99 -5.60
C TRP A 171 20.37 -10.26 -4.32
N TRP A 172 21.14 -9.26 -3.90
CA TRP A 172 20.80 -8.42 -2.77
C TRP A 172 19.51 -7.63 -3.02
N VAL A 173 19.37 -7.06 -4.24
CA VAL A 173 18.14 -6.33 -4.63
C VAL A 173 16.93 -7.27 -4.62
N PHE A 174 17.09 -8.47 -5.14
CA PHE A 174 16.02 -9.48 -5.11
C PHE A 174 15.61 -9.83 -3.66
N SER A 175 16.58 -10.06 -2.79
CA SER A 175 16.33 -10.35 -1.37
C SER A 175 15.65 -9.19 -0.65
N PHE A 176 16.06 -7.95 -0.95
CA PHE A 176 15.45 -6.74 -0.41
C PHE A 176 13.98 -6.62 -0.83
N LEU A 177 13.67 -6.84 -2.10
CA LEU A 177 12.29 -6.81 -2.61
C LEU A 177 11.44 -7.95 -2.04
N ALA A 178 11.99 -9.17 -1.97
CA ALA A 178 11.30 -10.30 -1.37
C ALA A 178 11.01 -10.08 0.11
N GLY A 179 11.97 -9.52 0.86
CA GLY A 179 11.79 -9.12 2.26
C GLY A 179 10.72 -8.05 2.43
N THR A 180 10.69 -7.06 1.53
CA THR A 180 9.66 -6.00 1.52
C THR A 180 8.26 -6.58 1.28
N ALA A 181 8.12 -7.49 0.31
CA ALA A 181 6.84 -8.15 0.04
C ALA A 181 6.39 -9.00 1.24
N ALA A 182 7.30 -9.74 1.86
CA ALA A 182 7.01 -10.54 3.06
C ALA A 182 6.60 -9.64 4.24
N SER A 183 7.32 -8.55 4.48
CA SER A 183 7.00 -7.59 5.55
C SER A 183 5.62 -6.95 5.35
N THR A 184 5.31 -6.54 4.12
CA THR A 184 3.99 -6.00 3.77
C THR A 184 2.88 -7.03 3.96
N ALA A 185 3.13 -8.29 3.57
CA ALA A 185 2.17 -9.37 3.78
C ALA A 185 1.92 -9.66 5.28
N VAL A 186 2.97 -9.60 6.10
CA VAL A 186 2.83 -9.74 7.56
C VAL A 186 2.00 -8.62 8.14
N ILE A 187 2.28 -7.36 7.78
CA ILE A 187 1.48 -6.21 8.23
C ILE A 187 0.00 -6.41 7.85
N LEU A 188 -0.28 -6.79 6.60
CA LEU A 188 -1.65 -7.07 6.14
C LEU A 188 -2.35 -8.19 6.91
N ALA A 189 -1.60 -9.19 7.40
CA ALA A 189 -2.17 -10.29 8.18
C ALA A 189 -2.57 -9.86 9.60
N PHE A 190 -2.01 -8.78 10.13
CA PHE A 190 -2.30 -8.26 11.48
C PHE A 190 -3.32 -7.10 11.50
N VAL A 191 -3.71 -6.59 10.35
CA VAL A 191 -4.71 -5.52 10.20
C VAL A 191 -6.10 -6.08 9.93
#